data_889cac5dc0211c2b59acc1e052a5504c
#
_entry.id   889cac5dc0211c2b59acc1e052a5504c
#
_cell.length_a   1.000
_cell.length_b   1.000
_cell.length_c   1.000
_cell.angle_alpha   90.00
_cell.angle_beta   90.00
_cell.angle_gamma   90.00
#
_symmetry.space_group_name_H-M   'P 1'
#
loop_
_entity.id
_entity.type
_entity.pdbx_description
1 polymer ?
#
loop_
_entity_poly.entity_id
_entity_poly.type
_entity_poly.pdbx_seq_one_letter_code
_entity_poly.pdbx_strand_id
1 'polypeptide(L)'
;MLLHAMMRTFLCVALFTAACTAQTPVQEIRLDGKKIVLLLDSTAAAQAITTDRYDHYFDLVTTSEMSIQMKKPLTGSETRASLLPAYREFLKSDVSGFSAAESKFVAGVVAKAFRTVQAVAPGVFPDTLRLIKTKSRHYGDGVWYTRENCIIIPANELEAAKNNPFTTTLFHELFHVYSRLNPAKSAQFYKLIGFTGIGLDRLRLPSTLAERVLYNPDGVDFAQKITLRKEDGTTLDAIPIIYAKQVGLQPGQDEFFGYVEFNIFPITANADGSWQVGVQEDGYSSPLQLDGLPDFFHQIKDNTGYIIHPDEVLADNFSFIMVQHNSPMYTQKFSPEGKKLLADMKAILQQK
;
A
#
# COMPACT_ATOMS: atom_id res chain seq x y z
N MET A 1 -84.31 22.25 7.82
CA MET A 1 -83.86 21.42 6.72
C MET A 1 -82.35 21.35 6.78
N LEU A 2 -81.86 20.21 7.32
CA LEU A 2 -80.42 19.94 7.47
C LEU A 2 -79.81 19.42 6.16
N LEU A 3 -78.72 20.04 5.72
CA LEU A 3 -77.92 19.49 4.63
C LEU A 3 -76.62 18.96 5.19
N HIS A 4 -76.40 17.64 5.13
CA HIS A 4 -75.23 16.97 5.56
C HIS A 4 -74.13 17.07 4.47
N ALA A 5 -72.99 17.65 4.76
CA ALA A 5 -71.80 17.58 3.90
C ALA A 5 -70.95 16.39 4.31
N MET A 6 -70.87 15.36 3.47
CA MET A 6 -69.94 14.24 3.63
C MET A 6 -68.54 14.63 3.15
N MET A 7 -67.59 14.74 4.09
CA MET A 7 -66.18 14.93 3.81
C MET A 7 -65.53 13.56 3.54
N ARG A 8 -65.15 13.27 2.30
CA ARG A 8 -64.39 12.08 1.94
C ARG A 8 -62.90 12.34 2.14
N THR A 9 -62.32 11.72 3.16
CA THR A 9 -60.88 11.72 3.43
C THR A 9 -60.25 10.72 2.47
N PHE A 10 -59.44 11.19 1.52
CA PHE A 10 -58.58 10.35 0.70
C PHE A 10 -57.28 10.03 1.51
N LEU A 11 -57.14 8.77 1.90
CA LEU A 11 -55.92 8.25 2.51
C LEU A 11 -54.95 7.89 1.36
N CYS A 12 -53.96 8.77 1.10
CA CYS A 12 -52.82 8.45 0.22
C CYS A 12 -51.88 7.52 0.96
N VAL A 13 -51.95 6.22 0.66
CA VAL A 13 -50.90 5.27 1.08
C VAL A 13 -49.73 5.43 0.14
N ALA A 14 -48.68 6.12 0.58
CA ALA A 14 -47.38 6.16 -0.11
C ALA A 14 -46.67 4.82 0.09
N LEU A 15 -46.70 3.97 -0.92
CA LEU A 15 -45.87 2.77 -1.01
C LEU A 15 -44.40 3.21 -1.19
N PHE A 16 -43.64 3.24 -0.11
CA PHE A 16 -42.17 3.27 -0.17
C PHE A 16 -41.71 1.89 -0.65
N THR A 17 -41.44 1.75 -1.94
CA THR A 17 -40.65 0.64 -2.46
C THR A 17 -39.20 0.90 -2.04
N ALA A 18 -38.77 0.28 -0.95
CA ALA A 18 -37.36 0.15 -0.64
C ALA A 18 -36.70 -0.62 -1.78
N ALA A 19 -35.99 0.06 -2.65
CA ALA A 19 -35.10 -0.58 -3.62
C ALA A 19 -34.03 -1.32 -2.82
N CYS A 20 -34.27 -2.61 -2.58
CA CYS A 20 -33.23 -3.51 -2.06
C CYS A 20 -32.21 -3.61 -3.19
N THR A 21 -31.13 -2.84 -3.10
CA THR A 21 -29.96 -3.02 -3.99
C THR A 21 -29.41 -4.41 -3.68
N ALA A 22 -29.67 -5.36 -4.56
CA ALA A 22 -29.15 -6.71 -4.45
C ALA A 22 -27.61 -6.61 -4.35
N GLN A 23 -27.08 -7.00 -3.21
CA GLN A 23 -25.65 -7.02 -2.96
C GLN A 23 -25.01 -8.04 -3.90
N THR A 24 -24.05 -7.61 -4.72
CA THR A 24 -23.34 -8.52 -5.61
C THR A 24 -22.57 -9.50 -4.72
N PRO A 25 -22.81 -10.81 -4.81
CA PRO A 25 -22.13 -11.78 -3.95
C PRO A 25 -20.63 -11.81 -4.23
N VAL A 26 -19.84 -12.31 -3.28
CA VAL A 26 -18.41 -12.59 -3.47
C VAL A 26 -18.26 -13.50 -4.70
N GLN A 27 -17.42 -13.08 -5.65
CA GLN A 27 -17.17 -13.85 -6.87
C GLN A 27 -15.84 -14.58 -6.76
N GLU A 28 -15.84 -15.86 -7.06
CA GLU A 28 -14.65 -16.71 -7.02
C GLU A 28 -14.11 -16.95 -8.44
N ILE A 29 -12.83 -16.69 -8.62
CA ILE A 29 -12.07 -17.01 -9.84
C ILE A 29 -11.13 -18.19 -9.49
N ARG A 30 -11.42 -19.36 -10.04
CA ARG A 30 -10.56 -20.54 -9.92
C ARG A 30 -9.43 -20.46 -10.94
N LEU A 31 -8.19 -20.55 -10.47
CA LEU A 31 -6.99 -20.43 -11.31
C LEU A 31 -6.37 -21.79 -11.62
N ASP A 32 -6.04 -22.55 -10.56
CA ASP A 32 -5.42 -23.87 -10.65
C ASP A 32 -5.59 -24.59 -9.32
N GLY A 33 -6.03 -25.84 -9.35
CA GLY A 33 -6.12 -26.74 -8.22
C GLY A 33 -6.68 -26.09 -6.94
N LYS A 34 -5.79 -25.55 -6.11
CA LYS A 34 -6.14 -24.91 -4.83
C LYS A 34 -6.13 -23.38 -4.87
N LYS A 35 -5.64 -22.77 -5.94
CA LYS A 35 -5.46 -21.31 -6.01
C LYS A 35 -6.70 -20.61 -6.53
N ILE A 36 -7.20 -19.69 -5.73
CA ILE A 36 -8.40 -18.92 -6.02
C ILE A 36 -8.17 -17.43 -5.81
N VAL A 37 -8.95 -16.61 -6.53
CA VAL A 37 -9.06 -15.18 -6.29
C VAL A 37 -10.51 -14.85 -5.97
N LEU A 38 -10.71 -14.10 -4.89
CA LEU A 38 -12.03 -13.65 -4.43
C LEU A 38 -12.19 -12.17 -4.73
N LEU A 39 -13.16 -11.82 -5.56
CA LEU A 39 -13.62 -10.44 -5.72
C LEU A 39 -14.64 -10.17 -4.60
N LEU A 40 -14.26 -9.35 -3.63
CA LEU A 40 -15.09 -9.15 -2.45
C LEU A 40 -16.28 -8.24 -2.75
N ASP A 41 -17.45 -8.59 -2.24
CA ASP A 41 -18.57 -7.67 -2.16
C ASP A 41 -18.30 -6.56 -1.13
N SER A 42 -19.17 -5.55 -1.08
CA SER A 42 -18.98 -4.41 -0.18
C SER A 42 -18.95 -4.79 1.31
N THR A 43 -19.66 -5.85 1.71
CA THR A 43 -19.71 -6.30 3.10
C THR A 43 -18.41 -7.02 3.49
N ALA A 44 -17.98 -7.97 2.68
CA ALA A 44 -16.72 -8.70 2.90
C ALA A 44 -15.51 -7.77 2.75
N ALA A 45 -15.54 -6.83 1.80
CA ALA A 45 -14.52 -5.81 1.61
C ALA A 45 -14.38 -4.88 2.81
N ALA A 46 -15.51 -4.41 3.39
CA ALA A 46 -15.52 -3.55 4.58
C ALA A 46 -14.88 -4.23 5.80
N GLN A 47 -15.08 -5.53 5.96
CA GLN A 47 -14.42 -6.31 7.01
C GLN A 47 -12.92 -6.47 6.72
N ALA A 48 -12.58 -6.84 5.48
CA ALA A 48 -11.22 -7.14 5.09
C ALA A 48 -10.30 -5.91 5.12
N ILE A 49 -10.75 -4.72 4.65
CA ILE A 49 -9.95 -3.51 4.60
C ILE A 49 -9.55 -2.99 5.99
N THR A 50 -10.30 -3.35 7.03
CA THR A 50 -10.01 -2.99 8.42
C THR A 50 -9.40 -4.14 9.24
N THR A 51 -9.13 -5.30 8.62
CA THR A 51 -8.40 -6.40 9.24
C THR A 51 -6.90 -6.19 9.04
N ASP A 52 -6.12 -6.36 10.13
CA ASP A 52 -4.69 -6.11 10.11
C ASP A 52 -4.01 -6.96 11.19
N ARG A 53 -3.52 -8.14 10.79
CA ARG A 53 -2.88 -9.13 11.70
C ARG A 53 -1.38 -9.22 11.48
N TYR A 54 -0.87 -8.73 10.36
CA TYR A 54 0.53 -8.86 9.99
C TYR A 54 1.30 -7.56 10.17
N ASP A 55 0.75 -6.44 9.71
CA ASP A 55 1.50 -5.18 9.58
C ASP A 55 1.29 -4.23 10.75
N HIS A 56 0.23 -4.42 11.55
CA HIS A 56 -0.12 -3.53 12.68
C HIS A 56 -0.32 -2.06 12.29
N TYR A 57 -0.73 -1.78 11.04
CA TYR A 57 -0.95 -0.43 10.53
C TYR A 57 -1.90 0.37 11.43
N PHE A 58 -3.01 -0.26 11.87
CA PHE A 58 -3.97 0.40 12.76
C PHE A 58 -3.44 0.64 14.17
N ASP A 59 -2.31 0.07 14.55
CA ASP A 59 -1.62 0.36 15.80
C ASP A 59 -0.61 1.51 15.64
N LEU A 60 -0.27 1.89 14.42
CA LEU A 60 0.75 2.86 14.08
C LEU A 60 0.21 4.15 13.45
N VAL A 61 -0.83 4.06 12.58
CA VAL A 61 -1.37 5.21 11.82
C VAL A 61 -1.56 6.44 12.69
N THR A 62 -1.01 7.58 12.26
CA THR A 62 -0.97 8.83 13.02
C THR A 62 -2.31 9.59 12.97
N THR A 63 -2.54 10.49 13.93
CA THR A 63 -3.67 11.43 13.87
C THR A 63 -3.59 12.31 12.62
N SER A 64 -2.39 12.71 12.22
CA SER A 64 -2.11 13.47 11.02
C SER A 64 -2.58 12.72 9.77
N GLU A 65 -2.14 11.48 9.60
CA GLU A 65 -2.50 10.64 8.46
C GLU A 65 -4.01 10.36 8.40
N MET A 66 -4.63 10.00 9.53
CA MET A 66 -6.09 9.81 9.60
C MET A 66 -6.87 11.07 9.22
N SER A 67 -6.41 12.24 9.66
CA SER A 67 -7.00 13.54 9.32
C SER A 67 -6.96 13.79 7.80
N ILE A 68 -5.79 13.58 7.19
CA ILE A 68 -5.57 13.77 5.75
C ILE A 68 -6.43 12.80 4.94
N GLN A 69 -6.43 11.52 5.27
CA GLN A 69 -7.19 10.50 4.54
C GLN A 69 -8.70 10.70 4.67
N MET A 70 -9.20 11.06 5.86
CA MET A 70 -10.63 11.36 6.08
C MET A 70 -11.05 12.72 5.52
N LYS A 71 -10.11 13.57 5.08
CA LYS A 71 -10.34 14.95 4.70
C LYS A 71 -11.04 15.76 5.81
N LYS A 72 -10.60 15.53 7.05
CA LYS A 72 -11.16 16.14 8.26
C LYS A 72 -10.07 16.88 9.03
N PRO A 73 -10.12 18.23 9.10
CA PRO A 73 -9.15 19.02 9.86
C PRO A 73 -9.09 18.61 11.35
N LEU A 74 -7.89 18.69 11.93
CA LEU A 74 -7.70 18.53 13.38
C LEU A 74 -8.07 19.82 14.10
N THR A 75 -8.73 19.70 15.24
CA THR A 75 -9.07 20.83 16.16
C THR A 75 -8.05 21.01 17.28
N GLY A 76 -7.08 20.08 17.40
CA GLY A 76 -6.04 20.08 18.42
C GLY A 76 -6.42 19.31 19.71
N SER A 77 -7.64 18.80 19.79
CA SER A 77 -8.11 17.98 20.92
C SER A 77 -8.14 16.48 20.63
N GLU A 78 -7.95 16.10 19.37
CA GLU A 78 -8.01 14.72 18.94
C GLU A 78 -6.79 13.92 19.40
N THR A 79 -7.08 12.73 19.87
CA THR A 79 -6.07 11.69 20.11
C THR A 79 -6.21 10.59 19.07
N ARG A 80 -5.18 9.81 18.89
CA ARG A 80 -5.24 8.62 18.03
C ARG A 80 -6.40 7.70 18.43
N ALA A 81 -6.58 7.46 19.73
CA ALA A 81 -7.66 6.63 20.26
C ALA A 81 -9.06 7.18 19.95
N SER A 82 -9.22 8.50 19.88
CA SER A 82 -10.51 9.14 19.55
C SER A 82 -10.82 9.12 18.07
N LEU A 83 -9.81 9.18 17.19
CA LEU A 83 -10.00 9.20 15.73
C LEU A 83 -10.11 7.81 15.12
N LEU A 84 -9.40 6.82 15.63
CA LEU A 84 -9.27 5.49 15.02
C LEU A 84 -10.62 4.80 14.75
N PRO A 85 -11.63 4.82 15.63
CA PRO A 85 -12.93 4.24 15.33
C PRO A 85 -13.60 4.90 14.12
N ALA A 86 -13.61 6.22 14.04
CA ALA A 86 -14.19 6.97 12.92
C ALA A 86 -13.41 6.71 11.63
N TYR A 87 -12.09 6.60 11.69
CA TYR A 87 -11.24 6.28 10.55
C TYR A 87 -11.55 4.88 10.00
N ARG A 88 -11.70 3.87 10.86
CA ARG A 88 -12.09 2.52 10.43
C ARG A 88 -13.47 2.52 9.76
N GLU A 89 -14.45 3.23 10.29
CA GLU A 89 -15.78 3.35 9.66
C GLU A 89 -15.69 4.11 8.31
N PHE A 90 -14.84 5.11 8.20
CA PHE A 90 -14.58 5.80 6.94
C PHE A 90 -14.03 4.83 5.88
N LEU A 91 -13.01 4.02 6.21
CA LEU A 91 -12.46 3.01 5.29
C LEU A 91 -13.52 1.99 4.87
N LYS A 92 -14.35 1.47 5.80
CA LYS A 92 -15.46 0.58 5.49
C LYS A 92 -16.47 1.21 4.53
N SER A 93 -16.69 2.52 4.64
CA SER A 93 -17.61 3.26 3.76
C SER A 93 -17.03 3.55 2.39
N ASP A 94 -15.70 3.42 2.23
CA ASP A 94 -14.98 3.69 0.99
C ASP A 94 -14.91 2.50 0.05
N VAL A 95 -15.27 1.31 0.48
CA VAL A 95 -15.29 0.12 -0.39
C VAL A 95 -16.57 0.02 -1.23
N SER A 96 -16.49 -0.75 -2.30
CA SER A 96 -17.63 -1.09 -3.16
C SER A 96 -17.45 -2.49 -3.77
N GLY A 97 -18.55 -3.10 -4.24
CA GLY A 97 -18.49 -4.36 -4.98
C GLY A 97 -18.09 -4.15 -6.45
N PHE A 98 -17.63 -5.20 -7.10
CA PHE A 98 -17.32 -5.21 -8.53
C PHE A 98 -18.59 -5.39 -9.36
N SER A 99 -18.75 -4.64 -10.43
CA SER A 99 -19.78 -4.88 -11.45
C SER A 99 -19.44 -6.14 -12.26
N ALA A 100 -20.42 -6.68 -13.00
CA ALA A 100 -20.21 -7.84 -13.87
C ALA A 100 -19.14 -7.58 -14.96
N ALA A 101 -19.08 -6.36 -15.50
CA ALA A 101 -18.08 -5.98 -16.49
C ALA A 101 -16.68 -5.91 -15.91
N GLU A 102 -16.51 -5.28 -14.74
CA GLU A 102 -15.25 -5.21 -13.99
C GLU A 102 -14.78 -6.62 -13.59
N SER A 103 -15.67 -7.46 -13.08
CA SER A 103 -15.37 -8.84 -12.71
C SER A 103 -14.85 -9.66 -13.88
N LYS A 104 -15.47 -9.54 -15.03
CA LYS A 104 -15.02 -10.21 -16.26
C LYS A 104 -13.65 -9.72 -16.71
N PHE A 105 -13.43 -8.41 -16.64
CA PHE A 105 -12.12 -7.81 -16.96
C PHE A 105 -11.04 -8.32 -16.01
N VAL A 106 -11.25 -8.20 -14.71
CA VAL A 106 -10.30 -8.62 -13.67
C VAL A 106 -10.00 -10.11 -13.77
N ALA A 107 -11.02 -10.96 -13.99
CA ALA A 107 -10.80 -12.39 -14.17
C ALA A 107 -9.87 -12.71 -15.34
N GLY A 108 -10.00 -11.99 -16.44
CA GLY A 108 -9.11 -12.14 -17.60
C GLY A 108 -7.66 -11.75 -17.32
N VAL A 109 -7.48 -10.60 -16.63
CA VAL A 109 -6.13 -10.10 -16.26
C VAL A 109 -5.48 -11.02 -15.24
N VAL A 110 -6.19 -11.39 -14.19
CA VAL A 110 -5.69 -12.27 -13.11
C VAL A 110 -5.28 -13.64 -13.67
N ALA A 111 -6.09 -14.24 -14.55
CA ALA A 111 -5.75 -15.51 -15.17
C ALA A 111 -4.48 -15.42 -16.05
N LYS A 112 -4.27 -14.29 -16.75
CA LYS A 112 -3.05 -14.05 -17.51
C LYS A 112 -1.84 -13.85 -16.58
N ALA A 113 -1.98 -13.03 -15.56
CA ALA A 113 -0.94 -12.78 -14.57
C ALA A 113 -0.53 -14.07 -13.85
N PHE A 114 -1.49 -14.89 -13.44
CA PHE A 114 -1.24 -16.19 -12.83
C PHE A 114 -0.38 -17.10 -13.71
N ARG A 115 -0.70 -17.21 -15.00
CA ARG A 115 0.13 -18.02 -15.93
C ARG A 115 1.57 -17.53 -16.01
N THR A 116 1.79 -16.22 -16.05
CA THR A 116 3.13 -15.63 -16.04
C THR A 116 3.87 -15.96 -14.74
N VAL A 117 3.21 -15.76 -13.59
CA VAL A 117 3.81 -16.05 -12.28
C VAL A 117 4.12 -17.54 -12.13
N GLN A 118 3.24 -18.44 -12.55
CA GLN A 118 3.50 -19.89 -12.52
C GLN A 118 4.71 -20.30 -13.37
N ALA A 119 4.93 -19.64 -14.51
CA ALA A 119 6.07 -19.93 -15.37
C ALA A 119 7.41 -19.41 -14.78
N VAL A 120 7.38 -18.32 -14.01
CA VAL A 120 8.60 -17.62 -13.53
C VAL A 120 8.92 -17.95 -12.07
N ALA A 121 7.91 -17.93 -11.21
CA ALA A 121 8.03 -18.04 -9.76
C ALA A 121 6.77 -18.68 -9.14
N PRO A 122 6.54 -19.99 -9.30
CA PRO A 122 5.27 -20.66 -9.00
C PRO A 122 4.84 -20.58 -7.52
N GLY A 123 5.77 -20.30 -6.60
CA GLY A 123 5.49 -20.17 -5.16
C GLY A 123 4.94 -18.81 -4.73
N VAL A 124 4.94 -17.80 -5.62
CA VAL A 124 4.58 -16.41 -5.25
C VAL A 124 3.08 -16.22 -5.08
N PHE A 125 2.27 -16.85 -5.92
CA PHE A 125 0.82 -16.65 -5.86
C PHE A 125 0.24 -17.37 -4.61
N PRO A 126 -0.46 -16.66 -3.71
CA PRO A 126 -1.04 -17.29 -2.50
C PRO A 126 -2.16 -18.28 -2.86
N ASP A 127 -2.52 -19.17 -1.95
CA ASP A 127 -3.65 -20.10 -2.18
C ASP A 127 -4.97 -19.33 -2.33
N THR A 128 -5.13 -18.26 -1.57
CA THR A 128 -6.26 -17.33 -1.70
C THR A 128 -5.75 -15.89 -1.77
N LEU A 129 -5.99 -15.23 -2.89
CA LEU A 129 -5.85 -13.79 -3.06
C LEU A 129 -7.23 -13.15 -2.99
N ARG A 130 -7.34 -12.00 -2.32
CA ARG A 130 -8.58 -11.23 -2.23
C ARG A 130 -8.40 -9.90 -2.96
N LEU A 131 -9.42 -9.46 -3.68
CA LEU A 131 -9.42 -8.16 -4.32
C LEU A 131 -10.54 -7.30 -3.73
N ILE A 132 -10.20 -6.10 -3.32
CA ILE A 132 -11.10 -5.09 -2.77
C ILE A 132 -11.15 -3.92 -3.74
N LYS A 133 -12.36 -3.45 -4.09
CA LYS A 133 -12.53 -2.20 -4.84
C LYS A 133 -12.88 -1.07 -3.88
N THR A 134 -12.17 0.07 -3.98
CA THR A 134 -12.46 1.29 -3.24
C THR A 134 -13.04 2.38 -4.15
N LYS A 135 -13.68 3.37 -3.53
CA LYS A 135 -14.15 4.60 -4.19
C LYS A 135 -13.06 5.68 -4.27
N SER A 136 -11.83 5.33 -3.92
CA SER A 136 -10.64 6.20 -3.97
C SER A 136 -10.68 7.43 -3.05
N ARG A 137 -11.49 7.44 -1.99
CA ARG A 137 -11.66 8.64 -1.15
C ARG A 137 -10.52 8.87 -0.17
N HIS A 138 -9.83 7.82 0.27
CA HIS A 138 -8.79 7.93 1.32
C HIS A 138 -7.43 8.30 0.76
N TYR A 139 -6.90 7.59 -0.23
CA TYR A 139 -5.61 7.92 -0.85
C TYR A 139 -5.74 8.72 -2.15
N GLY A 140 -6.92 8.69 -2.78
CA GLY A 140 -7.14 9.32 -4.09
C GLY A 140 -7.15 8.33 -5.25
N ASP A 141 -7.24 8.87 -6.45
CA ASP A 141 -7.29 8.10 -7.68
C ASP A 141 -5.94 7.46 -8.02
N GLY A 142 -5.97 6.28 -8.61
CA GLY A 142 -4.78 5.58 -9.08
C GLY A 142 -3.93 4.91 -8.00
N VAL A 143 -4.31 5.00 -6.72
CA VAL A 143 -3.52 4.48 -5.60
C VAL A 143 -3.94 3.08 -5.25
N TRP A 144 -3.08 2.13 -5.59
CA TRP A 144 -3.19 0.75 -5.16
C TRP A 144 -2.39 0.53 -3.88
N TYR A 145 -2.78 -0.45 -3.11
CA TYR A 145 -2.01 -0.92 -1.96
C TYR A 145 -2.51 -2.29 -1.50
N THR A 146 -1.84 -2.87 -0.51
CA THR A 146 -2.20 -4.19 0.02
C THR A 146 -2.51 -4.15 1.51
N ARG A 147 -3.30 -5.13 1.95
CA ARG A 147 -3.55 -5.43 3.36
C ARG A 147 -3.80 -6.92 3.53
N GLU A 148 -3.09 -7.57 4.43
CA GLU A 148 -3.18 -9.02 4.59
C GLU A 148 -2.84 -9.75 3.26
N ASN A 149 -3.75 -10.57 2.77
CA ASN A 149 -3.72 -11.17 1.43
C ASN A 149 -4.70 -10.48 0.47
N CYS A 150 -4.97 -9.20 0.70
CA CYS A 150 -5.83 -8.38 -0.15
C CYS A 150 -5.00 -7.41 -0.99
N ILE A 151 -5.39 -7.24 -2.26
CA ILE A 151 -4.97 -6.12 -3.11
C ILE A 151 -6.15 -5.17 -3.19
N ILE A 152 -5.91 -3.90 -2.88
CA ILE A 152 -6.90 -2.83 -2.88
C ILE A 152 -6.77 -2.04 -4.18
N ILE A 153 -7.86 -1.99 -4.95
CA ILE A 153 -7.92 -1.44 -6.31
C ILE A 153 -8.82 -0.22 -6.31
N PRO A 154 -8.34 0.97 -6.68
CA PRO A 154 -9.19 2.16 -6.83
C PRO A 154 -10.12 2.00 -8.03
N ALA A 155 -11.38 2.47 -7.89
CA ALA A 155 -12.43 2.27 -8.90
C ALA A 155 -12.07 2.85 -10.28
N ASN A 156 -11.39 4.02 -10.29
CA ASN A 156 -10.98 4.69 -11.54
C ASN A 156 -10.01 3.83 -12.37
N GLU A 157 -9.21 2.98 -11.75
CA GLU A 157 -8.30 2.07 -12.45
C GLU A 157 -9.06 0.97 -13.22
N LEU A 158 -10.21 0.57 -12.74
CA LEU A 158 -11.08 -0.38 -13.45
C LEU A 158 -11.81 0.28 -14.64
N GLU A 159 -12.08 1.57 -14.56
CA GLU A 159 -12.67 2.36 -15.66
C GLU A 159 -11.63 2.66 -16.76
N ALA A 160 -10.41 3.00 -16.36
CA ALA A 160 -9.29 3.31 -17.24
C ALA A 160 -8.55 2.08 -17.77
N ALA A 161 -8.92 0.88 -17.34
CA ALA A 161 -8.20 -0.38 -17.57
C ALA A 161 -7.86 -0.72 -19.03
N LYS A 162 -8.53 -0.11 -19.98
CA LYS A 162 -8.23 -0.31 -21.42
C LYS A 162 -6.90 0.28 -21.86
N ASN A 163 -6.35 1.24 -21.10
CA ASN A 163 -5.18 2.04 -21.50
C ASN A 163 -4.05 2.06 -20.45
N ASN A 164 -4.22 1.39 -19.30
CA ASN A 164 -3.27 1.46 -18.21
C ASN A 164 -2.44 0.17 -17.99
N PRO A 165 -1.34 0.23 -17.25
CA PRO A 165 -0.48 -0.92 -16.96
C PRO A 165 -1.05 -1.86 -15.88
N PHE A 166 -2.36 -2.04 -15.78
CA PHE A 166 -3.05 -2.82 -14.73
C PHE A 166 -2.34 -4.14 -14.38
N THR A 167 -1.89 -4.89 -15.38
CA THR A 167 -1.18 -6.16 -15.16
C THR A 167 0.16 -5.94 -14.47
N THR A 168 0.88 -4.87 -14.78
CA THR A 168 2.17 -4.54 -14.16
C THR A 168 1.98 -4.13 -12.72
N THR A 169 0.98 -3.28 -12.42
CA THR A 169 0.61 -2.91 -11.07
C THR A 169 0.14 -4.14 -10.26
N LEU A 170 -0.65 -5.02 -10.87
CA LEU A 170 -1.06 -6.27 -10.20
C LEU A 170 0.15 -7.15 -9.83
N PHE A 171 1.21 -7.20 -10.62
CA PHE A 171 2.44 -7.89 -10.23
C PHE A 171 3.13 -7.20 -9.05
N HIS A 172 3.22 -5.88 -9.07
CA HIS A 172 3.77 -5.08 -7.99
C HIS A 172 3.06 -5.40 -6.66
N GLU A 173 1.75 -5.26 -6.63
CA GLU A 173 0.92 -5.55 -5.44
C GLU A 173 1.02 -7.03 -4.99
N LEU A 174 1.12 -7.94 -5.94
CA LEU A 174 1.28 -9.36 -5.62
C LEU A 174 2.60 -9.61 -4.87
N PHE A 175 3.66 -8.85 -5.16
CA PHE A 175 4.91 -8.96 -4.42
C PHE A 175 4.74 -8.53 -2.95
N HIS A 176 4.03 -7.44 -2.67
CA HIS A 176 3.74 -7.01 -1.30
C HIS A 176 2.98 -8.09 -0.51
N VAL A 177 1.97 -8.70 -1.11
CA VAL A 177 1.26 -9.85 -0.49
C VAL A 177 2.22 -11.01 -0.23
N TYR A 178 3.09 -11.33 -1.19
CA TYR A 178 4.07 -12.40 -1.05
C TYR A 178 5.10 -12.09 0.03
N SER A 179 5.68 -10.90 0.02
CA SER A 179 6.67 -10.41 0.98
C SER A 179 6.13 -10.52 2.40
N ARG A 180 4.94 -9.99 2.66
CA ARG A 180 4.25 -10.03 3.95
C ARG A 180 4.03 -11.45 4.48
N LEU A 181 3.66 -12.37 3.61
CA LEU A 181 3.38 -13.76 3.98
C LEU A 181 4.64 -14.64 4.09
N ASN A 182 5.81 -14.13 3.65
CA ASN A 182 7.06 -14.88 3.60
C ASN A 182 8.25 -14.08 4.17
N PRO A 183 8.23 -13.67 5.46
CA PRO A 183 9.21 -12.74 6.03
C PRO A 183 10.67 -13.24 5.92
N ALA A 184 10.89 -14.56 5.96
CA ALA A 184 12.23 -15.14 5.78
C ALA A 184 12.77 -14.95 4.35
N LYS A 185 11.91 -14.94 3.34
CA LYS A 185 12.28 -14.61 1.95
C LYS A 185 12.47 -13.11 1.78
N SER A 186 11.60 -12.28 2.37
CA SER A 186 11.72 -10.82 2.34
C SER A 186 13.06 -10.35 2.88
N ALA A 187 13.53 -10.92 3.99
CA ALA A 187 14.86 -10.62 4.54
C ALA A 187 16.01 -10.94 3.57
N GLN A 188 15.84 -11.93 2.68
CA GLN A 188 16.84 -12.24 1.64
C GLN A 188 16.78 -11.19 0.50
N PHE A 189 15.60 -10.76 0.09
CA PHE A 189 15.44 -9.71 -0.92
C PHE A 189 15.99 -8.37 -0.44
N TYR A 190 15.70 -7.96 0.79
CA TYR A 190 16.22 -6.72 1.35
C TYR A 190 17.75 -6.65 1.31
N LYS A 191 18.45 -7.76 1.58
CA LYS A 191 19.92 -7.83 1.49
C LYS A 191 20.45 -7.57 0.08
N LEU A 192 19.69 -7.90 -0.98
CA LEU A 192 20.14 -7.65 -2.36
C LEU A 192 20.23 -6.15 -2.67
N ILE A 193 19.47 -5.33 -1.95
CA ILE A 193 19.43 -3.87 -2.09
C ILE A 193 20.02 -3.15 -0.87
N GLY A 194 20.89 -3.84 -0.10
CA GLY A 194 21.66 -3.27 0.98
C GLY A 194 20.96 -3.11 2.33
N PHE A 195 19.68 -3.52 2.44
CA PHE A 195 18.95 -3.40 3.70
C PHE A 195 19.16 -4.61 4.63
N THR A 196 19.22 -4.31 5.93
CA THR A 196 19.38 -5.30 7.00
C THR A 196 18.47 -5.00 8.18
N GLY A 197 18.00 -6.04 8.85
CA GLY A 197 17.06 -5.90 9.96
C GLY A 197 17.68 -5.24 11.20
N ILE A 198 16.90 -4.36 11.83
CA ILE A 198 17.19 -3.80 13.16
C ILE A 198 16.25 -4.33 14.24
N GLY A 199 15.21 -5.09 13.82
CA GLY A 199 14.17 -5.63 14.69
C GLY A 199 12.95 -4.72 14.78
N LEU A 200 11.79 -5.34 14.97
CA LEU A 200 10.52 -4.62 15.18
C LEU A 200 10.60 -3.76 16.45
N ASP A 201 9.90 -2.63 16.45
CA ASP A 201 9.77 -1.69 17.57
C ASP A 201 11.09 -1.16 18.15
N ARG A 202 12.19 -1.25 17.38
CA ARG A 202 13.50 -0.77 17.81
C ARG A 202 13.78 0.67 17.44
N LEU A 203 13.06 1.25 16.45
CA LEU A 203 13.28 2.63 16.05
C LEU A 203 12.63 3.61 17.02
N ARG A 204 13.36 4.66 17.38
CA ARG A 204 12.88 5.77 18.22
C ARG A 204 12.84 7.02 17.37
N LEU A 205 11.62 7.49 17.09
CA LEU A 205 11.36 8.73 16.36
C LEU A 205 11.29 9.91 17.35
N PRO A 206 11.88 11.07 17.02
CA PRO A 206 11.56 12.32 17.72
C PRO A 206 10.07 12.61 17.64
N SER A 207 9.49 13.17 18.70
CA SER A 207 8.03 13.38 18.81
C SER A 207 7.46 14.18 17.65
N THR A 208 8.16 15.24 17.24
CA THR A 208 7.75 16.12 16.14
C THR A 208 7.72 15.38 14.79
N LEU A 209 8.65 14.45 14.54
CA LEU A 209 8.62 13.59 13.36
C LEU A 209 7.53 12.51 13.49
N ALA A 210 7.42 11.88 14.66
CA ALA A 210 6.45 10.82 14.90
C ALA A 210 4.99 11.24 14.62
N GLU A 211 4.64 12.49 14.90
CA GLU A 211 3.31 13.06 14.59
C GLU A 211 3.06 13.24 13.09
N ARG A 212 4.12 13.27 12.28
CA ARG A 212 4.10 13.55 10.85
C ARG A 212 4.25 12.34 9.98
N VAL A 213 4.70 11.21 10.53
CA VAL A 213 4.90 9.98 9.74
C VAL A 213 3.61 9.62 9.00
N LEU A 214 3.77 9.34 7.71
CA LEU A 214 2.78 8.73 6.86
C LEU A 214 3.22 7.29 6.61
N TYR A 215 2.44 6.33 7.06
CA TYR A 215 2.83 4.92 6.95
C TYR A 215 2.51 4.37 5.57
N ASN A 216 3.52 3.81 4.90
CA ASN A 216 3.27 3.07 3.68
C ASN A 216 2.46 1.80 4.01
N PRO A 217 1.24 1.62 3.46
CA PRO A 217 0.42 0.45 3.78
C PRO A 217 1.02 -0.88 3.29
N ASP A 218 2.00 -0.83 2.39
CA ASP A 218 2.69 -1.98 1.80
C ASP A 218 3.99 -2.33 2.49
N GLY A 219 4.51 -1.43 3.32
CA GLY A 219 5.68 -1.61 4.18
C GLY A 219 5.55 -0.70 5.39
N VAL A 220 4.82 -1.16 6.41
CA VAL A 220 4.43 -0.33 7.56
C VAL A 220 5.54 -0.17 8.58
N ASP A 221 6.40 -1.19 8.75
CA ASP A 221 7.41 -1.19 9.80
C ASP A 221 8.69 -0.45 9.39
N PHE A 222 9.42 0.00 10.40
CA PHE A 222 10.76 0.56 10.28
C PHE A 222 11.83 -0.44 10.76
N ALA A 223 11.67 -1.72 10.44
CA ALA A 223 12.53 -2.79 10.90
C ALA A 223 13.80 -2.98 10.07
N GLN A 224 13.99 -2.22 9.00
CA GLN A 224 15.10 -2.37 8.05
C GLN A 224 15.90 -1.09 7.94
N LYS A 225 17.23 -1.18 8.08
CA LYS A 225 18.17 -0.08 7.83
C LYS A 225 19.08 -0.38 6.65
N ILE A 226 19.65 0.66 6.07
CA ILE A 226 20.74 0.59 5.10
C ILE A 226 22.00 1.22 5.70
N THR A 227 23.17 0.61 5.48
CA THR A 227 24.46 1.20 5.85
C THR A 227 25.10 1.83 4.63
N LEU A 228 25.23 3.14 4.64
CA LEU A 228 25.74 3.95 3.53
C LEU A 228 27.20 4.34 3.74
N ARG A 229 27.98 4.27 2.67
CA ARG A 229 29.36 4.79 2.64
C ARG A 229 29.34 6.25 2.22
N LYS A 230 29.99 7.11 2.99
CA LYS A 230 30.22 8.51 2.65
C LYS A 230 31.45 8.69 1.77
N GLU A 231 31.61 9.86 1.18
CA GLU A 231 32.76 10.22 0.34
C GLU A 231 34.09 10.18 1.11
N ASP A 232 34.08 10.49 2.41
CA ASP A 232 35.24 10.42 3.29
C ASP A 232 35.64 8.99 3.69
N GLY A 233 34.93 7.97 3.19
CA GLY A 233 35.14 6.56 3.47
C GLY A 233 34.53 6.08 4.78
N THR A 234 33.95 6.95 5.59
CA THR A 234 33.16 6.55 6.77
C THR A 234 31.81 5.99 6.39
N THR A 235 31.14 5.33 7.34
CA THR A 235 29.78 4.80 7.13
C THR A 235 28.79 5.45 8.05
N LEU A 236 27.52 5.47 7.62
CA LEU A 236 26.38 5.83 8.46
C LEU A 236 25.25 4.81 8.25
N ASP A 237 24.51 4.53 9.31
CA ASP A 237 23.26 3.77 9.23
C ASP A 237 22.10 4.74 8.98
N ALA A 238 21.18 4.34 8.12
CA ALA A 238 20.10 5.21 7.72
C ALA A 238 18.81 4.41 7.42
N ILE A 239 17.69 5.14 7.38
CA ILE A 239 16.35 4.57 7.11
C ILE A 239 15.54 5.54 6.24
N PRO A 240 14.80 5.05 5.24
CA PRO A 240 13.82 5.85 4.50
C PRO A 240 12.58 6.11 5.36
N ILE A 241 12.11 7.36 5.38
CA ILE A 241 10.87 7.73 6.08
C ILE A 241 10.06 8.65 5.18
N ILE A 242 8.76 8.35 5.04
CA ILE A 242 7.77 9.26 4.47
C ILE A 242 7.01 9.97 5.59
N TYR A 243 6.80 11.25 5.42
CA TYR A 243 6.18 12.09 6.44
C TYR A 243 5.47 13.28 5.80
N ALA A 244 4.55 13.91 6.55
CA ALA A 244 3.91 15.14 6.13
C ALA A 244 4.67 16.36 6.64
N LYS A 245 4.92 17.35 5.79
CA LYS A 245 5.52 18.62 6.19
C LYS A 245 4.68 19.36 7.23
N GLN A 246 3.37 19.18 7.20
CA GLN A 246 2.41 19.79 8.12
C GLN A 246 1.55 18.70 8.77
N VAL A 247 1.17 18.91 10.04
CA VAL A 247 0.33 17.98 10.80
C VAL A 247 -1.14 18.14 10.38
N GLY A 248 -1.76 17.05 9.96
CA GLY A 248 -3.17 16.98 9.61
C GLY A 248 -3.54 17.71 8.31
N LEU A 249 -4.82 17.64 7.96
CA LEU A 249 -5.38 18.25 6.76
C LEU A 249 -5.21 19.77 6.77
N GLN A 250 -4.70 20.34 5.68
CA GLN A 250 -4.51 21.77 5.49
C GLN A 250 -5.58 22.34 4.54
N PRO A 251 -6.03 23.60 4.75
CA PRO A 251 -6.97 24.25 3.86
C PRO A 251 -6.45 24.29 2.42
N GLY A 252 -7.28 23.83 1.47
CA GLY A 252 -6.95 23.87 0.04
C GLY A 252 -6.02 22.76 -0.46
N GLN A 253 -5.65 21.80 0.39
CA GLN A 253 -4.85 20.64 0.03
C GLN A 253 -5.65 19.35 0.30
N ASP A 254 -6.37 18.86 -0.71
CA ASP A 254 -7.27 17.72 -0.55
C ASP A 254 -6.66 16.38 -1.02
N GLU A 255 -5.52 16.44 -1.72
CA GLU A 255 -4.87 15.24 -2.25
C GLU A 255 -3.83 14.70 -1.29
N PHE A 256 -3.89 13.39 -0.98
CA PHE A 256 -2.99 12.73 -0.03
C PHE A 256 -1.51 12.91 -0.44
N PHE A 257 -1.17 12.68 -1.70
CA PHE A 257 0.21 12.80 -2.18
C PHE A 257 0.78 14.21 -2.13
N GLY A 258 -0.06 15.23 -2.05
CA GLY A 258 0.39 16.61 -1.81
C GLY A 258 1.00 16.84 -0.43
N TYR A 259 0.79 15.91 0.51
CA TYR A 259 1.40 15.93 1.84
C TYR A 259 2.69 15.14 1.94
N VAL A 260 2.93 14.21 1.00
CA VAL A 260 4.02 13.25 1.09
C VAL A 260 5.37 13.92 0.84
N GLU A 261 6.18 13.95 1.89
CA GLU A 261 7.60 14.22 1.83
C GLU A 261 8.36 12.91 2.06
N PHE A 262 9.52 12.79 1.44
CA PHE A 262 10.39 11.61 1.57
C PHE A 262 11.83 12.04 1.82
N ASN A 263 12.49 11.36 2.74
CA ASN A 263 13.93 11.48 2.87
C ASN A 263 14.57 10.22 3.53
N ILE A 264 15.89 10.12 3.44
CA ILE A 264 16.71 9.17 4.17
C ILE A 264 17.16 9.86 5.47
N PHE A 265 16.94 9.22 6.61
CA PHE A 265 17.28 9.73 7.94
C PHE A 265 18.43 8.94 8.54
N PRO A 266 19.46 9.59 9.11
CA PRO A 266 20.51 8.89 9.83
C PRO A 266 19.94 8.29 11.11
N ILE A 267 20.44 7.11 11.49
CA ILE A 267 20.08 6.46 12.75
C ILE A 267 21.34 6.09 13.53
N THR A 268 21.24 6.12 14.85
CA THR A 268 22.33 5.77 15.76
C THR A 268 21.85 4.71 16.75
N ALA A 269 22.67 3.67 16.92
CA ALA A 269 22.38 2.61 17.90
C ALA A 269 22.54 3.14 19.33
N ASN A 270 21.58 2.81 20.18
CA ASN A 270 21.63 3.05 21.62
C ASN A 270 22.13 1.82 22.38
N ALA A 271 22.58 2.03 23.62
CA ALA A 271 23.08 0.96 24.47
C ALA A 271 22.03 -0.11 24.81
N ASP A 272 20.73 0.23 24.76
CA ASP A 272 19.61 -0.69 24.98
C ASP A 272 19.22 -1.51 23.75
N GLY A 273 19.96 -1.35 22.63
CA GLY A 273 19.68 -2.02 21.36
C GLY A 273 18.55 -1.38 20.53
N SER A 274 18.03 -0.21 20.96
CA SER A 274 17.18 0.63 20.12
C SER A 274 18.00 1.51 19.17
N TRP A 275 17.33 2.15 18.22
CA TRP A 275 17.92 3.06 17.24
C TRP A 275 17.24 4.42 17.32
N GLN A 276 18.02 5.49 17.42
CA GLN A 276 17.51 6.86 17.45
C GLN A 276 17.61 7.49 16.07
N VAL A 277 16.52 8.05 15.57
CA VAL A 277 16.51 8.84 14.33
C VAL A 277 17.08 10.21 14.59
N GLY A 278 18.03 10.62 13.73
CA GLY A 278 18.61 11.97 13.72
C GLY A 278 17.78 12.91 12.86
N VAL A 279 17.47 14.10 13.39
CA VAL A 279 16.72 15.16 12.70
C VAL A 279 17.44 16.50 12.83
N GLN A 280 17.04 17.50 12.03
CA GLN A 280 17.47 18.89 12.17
C GLN A 280 16.85 19.57 13.40
N GLU A 281 17.17 20.85 13.61
CA GLU A 281 16.65 21.65 14.74
C GLU A 281 15.13 21.80 14.73
N ASP A 282 14.48 21.67 13.57
CA ASP A 282 13.01 21.68 13.45
C ASP A 282 12.32 20.43 14.05
N GLY A 283 13.11 19.42 14.41
CA GLY A 283 12.67 18.18 15.04
C GLY A 283 12.02 17.15 14.11
N TYR A 284 11.97 17.39 12.79
CA TYR A 284 11.34 16.46 11.84
C TYR A 284 12.03 16.32 10.49
N SER A 285 12.82 17.29 10.03
CA SER A 285 13.53 17.17 8.76
C SER A 285 14.82 16.36 8.87
N SER A 286 15.16 15.62 7.82
CA SER A 286 16.44 14.92 7.78
C SER A 286 17.60 15.89 7.61
N PRO A 287 18.73 15.69 8.33
CA PRO A 287 19.98 16.42 8.07
C PRO A 287 20.67 15.96 6.79
N LEU A 288 20.24 14.87 6.17
CA LEU A 288 20.80 14.33 4.94
C LEU A 288 20.07 14.90 3.73
N GLN A 289 20.81 15.11 2.64
CA GLN A 289 20.24 15.45 1.34
C GLN A 289 20.37 14.24 0.43
N LEU A 290 19.31 13.88 -0.26
CA LEU A 290 19.25 12.66 -1.06
C LEU A 290 20.29 12.64 -2.20
N ASP A 291 20.54 13.78 -2.82
CA ASP A 291 21.56 13.95 -3.86
C ASP A 291 23.00 13.77 -3.33
N GLY A 292 23.22 13.95 -2.02
CA GLY A 292 24.47 13.68 -1.33
C GLY A 292 24.67 12.20 -0.92
N LEU A 293 23.80 11.29 -1.36
CA LEU A 293 23.84 9.88 -0.97
C LEU A 293 24.03 8.93 -2.19
N PRO A 294 25.10 9.06 -2.99
CA PRO A 294 25.29 8.23 -4.19
C PRO A 294 25.33 6.72 -3.87
N ASP A 295 25.85 6.35 -2.69
CA ASP A 295 25.92 4.94 -2.28
C ASP A 295 24.53 4.33 -2.04
N PHE A 296 23.53 5.12 -1.64
CA PHE A 296 22.14 4.66 -1.54
C PHE A 296 21.65 4.16 -2.90
N PHE A 297 21.77 4.99 -3.94
CA PHE A 297 21.35 4.64 -5.30
C PHE A 297 22.18 3.48 -5.87
N HIS A 298 23.47 3.42 -5.56
CA HIS A 298 24.31 2.31 -5.94
C HIS A 298 23.84 0.99 -5.32
N GLN A 299 23.41 0.98 -4.05
CA GLN A 299 22.95 -0.23 -3.37
C GLN A 299 21.57 -0.70 -3.84
N ILE A 300 20.58 0.21 -4.01
CA ILE A 300 19.24 -0.13 -4.47
C ILE A 300 19.14 -0.39 -5.98
N LYS A 301 20.19 -0.06 -6.75
CA LYS A 301 20.30 -0.13 -8.19
C LYS A 301 19.43 0.93 -8.90
N ASP A 302 19.52 0.96 -10.22
CA ASP A 302 18.95 2.01 -11.07
C ASP A 302 17.64 1.61 -11.78
N ASN A 303 17.04 0.50 -11.37
CA ASN A 303 15.89 -0.06 -12.07
C ASN A 303 14.60 0.75 -11.86
N THR A 304 14.45 1.39 -10.70
CA THR A 304 13.25 2.15 -10.34
C THR A 304 13.59 3.44 -9.59
N GLY A 305 12.71 4.45 -9.74
CA GLY A 305 12.71 5.65 -8.91
C GLY A 305 11.72 5.58 -7.74
N TYR A 306 11.00 4.48 -7.55
CA TYR A 306 10.06 4.31 -6.46
C TYR A 306 10.79 3.80 -5.21
N ILE A 307 11.41 4.72 -4.48
CA ILE A 307 12.43 4.46 -3.47
C ILE A 307 11.98 4.78 -2.04
N ILE A 308 10.69 5.04 -1.83
CA ILE A 308 10.14 5.49 -0.54
C ILE A 308 10.20 4.42 0.56
N HIS A 309 10.30 3.16 0.17
CA HIS A 309 10.44 2.02 1.06
C HIS A 309 11.20 0.89 0.33
N PRO A 310 12.01 0.07 1.02
CA PRO A 310 12.72 -1.04 0.37
C PRO A 310 11.78 -2.07 -0.28
N ASP A 311 10.57 -2.27 0.24
CA ASP A 311 9.59 -3.18 -0.34
C ASP A 311 9.07 -2.66 -1.70
N GLU A 312 8.93 -1.33 -1.86
CA GLU A 312 8.56 -0.71 -3.14
C GLU A 312 9.63 -0.93 -4.22
N VAL A 313 10.89 -0.75 -3.86
CA VAL A 313 12.02 -1.03 -4.76
C VAL A 313 11.96 -2.48 -5.25
N LEU A 314 11.68 -3.42 -4.34
CA LEU A 314 11.62 -4.86 -4.66
C LEU A 314 10.36 -5.22 -5.44
N ALA A 315 9.21 -4.62 -5.12
CA ALA A 315 7.94 -4.86 -5.82
C ALA A 315 8.01 -4.39 -7.29
N ASP A 316 8.61 -3.24 -7.54
CA ASP A 316 8.90 -2.80 -8.91
C ASP A 316 9.82 -3.78 -9.64
N ASN A 317 10.92 -4.19 -9.02
CA ASN A 317 11.85 -5.15 -9.61
C ASN A 317 11.18 -6.51 -9.88
N PHE A 318 10.29 -6.96 -9.00
CA PHE A 318 9.48 -8.15 -9.25
C PHE A 318 8.56 -7.97 -10.46
N SER A 319 7.88 -6.82 -10.57
CA SER A 319 7.03 -6.53 -11.71
C SER A 319 7.83 -6.55 -13.02
N PHE A 320 9.06 -6.02 -13.02
CA PHE A 320 9.96 -6.06 -14.18
C PHE A 320 10.36 -7.49 -14.58
N ILE A 321 10.61 -8.37 -13.60
CA ILE A 321 10.85 -9.79 -13.88
C ILE A 321 9.65 -10.43 -14.60
N MET A 322 8.44 -10.14 -14.16
CA MET A 322 7.21 -10.68 -14.74
C MET A 322 6.95 -10.12 -16.16
N VAL A 323 7.12 -8.80 -16.32
CA VAL A 323 6.96 -8.15 -17.64
C VAL A 323 8.02 -8.63 -18.62
N GLN A 324 9.28 -8.75 -18.20
CA GLN A 324 10.38 -9.23 -19.03
C GLN A 324 10.13 -10.64 -19.59
N HIS A 325 9.47 -11.51 -18.86
CA HIS A 325 9.12 -12.84 -19.31
C HIS A 325 8.31 -12.82 -20.60
N ASN A 326 7.39 -11.87 -20.73
CA ASN A 326 6.54 -11.69 -21.91
C ASN A 326 7.12 -10.70 -22.93
N SER A 327 8.04 -9.84 -22.51
CA SER A 327 8.64 -8.76 -23.30
C SER A 327 10.13 -8.61 -22.97
N PRO A 328 11.01 -9.47 -23.50
CA PRO A 328 12.45 -9.50 -23.14
C PRO A 328 13.19 -8.17 -23.33
N MET A 329 12.70 -7.31 -24.23
CA MET A 329 13.28 -5.98 -24.50
C MET A 329 13.04 -4.97 -23.37
N TYR A 330 12.08 -5.23 -22.49
CA TYR A 330 11.63 -4.28 -21.45
C TYR A 330 12.76 -3.80 -20.53
N THR A 331 13.64 -4.73 -20.15
CA THR A 331 14.76 -4.45 -19.22
C THR A 331 16.10 -4.20 -19.91
N GLN A 332 16.12 -4.04 -21.25
CA GLN A 332 17.38 -3.84 -22.00
C GLN A 332 18.15 -2.61 -21.53
N LYS A 333 17.45 -1.54 -21.18
CA LYS A 333 18.03 -0.26 -20.74
C LYS A 333 18.64 -0.29 -19.35
N PHE A 334 18.36 -1.31 -18.53
CA PHE A 334 18.90 -1.41 -17.18
C PHE A 334 20.40 -1.68 -17.20
N SER A 335 21.11 -1.16 -16.20
CA SER A 335 22.54 -1.42 -16.01
C SER A 335 22.84 -2.92 -15.83
N PRO A 336 24.09 -3.35 -15.98
CA PRO A 336 24.50 -4.72 -15.64
C PRO A 336 24.12 -5.09 -14.19
N GLU A 337 24.28 -4.18 -13.24
CA GLU A 337 23.95 -4.34 -11.83
C GLU A 337 22.45 -4.45 -11.60
N GLY A 338 21.66 -3.63 -12.29
CA GLY A 338 20.20 -3.70 -12.28
C GLY A 338 19.68 -5.03 -12.85
N LYS A 339 20.26 -5.50 -13.97
CA LYS A 339 19.95 -6.82 -14.54
C LYS A 339 20.34 -7.96 -13.60
N LYS A 340 21.47 -7.82 -12.91
CA LYS A 340 21.92 -8.79 -11.89
C LYS A 340 20.92 -8.87 -10.74
N LEU A 341 20.41 -7.73 -10.25
CA LEU A 341 19.38 -7.71 -9.21
C LEU A 341 18.14 -8.52 -9.61
N LEU A 342 17.65 -8.35 -10.84
CA LEU A 342 16.52 -9.14 -11.35
C LEU A 342 16.82 -10.65 -11.37
N ALA A 343 18.04 -11.03 -11.76
CA ALA A 343 18.46 -12.44 -11.79
C ALA A 343 18.56 -13.02 -10.36
N ASP A 344 19.16 -12.29 -9.43
CA ASP A 344 19.31 -12.71 -8.04
C ASP A 344 17.94 -12.85 -7.35
N MET A 345 17.03 -11.88 -7.56
CA MET A 345 15.65 -11.97 -7.06
C MET A 345 14.93 -13.20 -7.62
N LYS A 346 15.04 -13.43 -8.92
CA LYS A 346 14.43 -14.60 -9.56
C LYS A 346 14.96 -15.92 -8.96
N ALA A 347 16.26 -15.98 -8.66
CA ALA A 347 16.87 -17.16 -8.05
C ALA A 347 16.28 -17.42 -6.64
N ILE A 348 16.05 -16.37 -5.82
CA ILE A 348 15.39 -16.50 -4.51
C ILE A 348 13.93 -16.95 -4.66
N LEU A 349 13.18 -16.38 -5.61
CA LEU A 349 11.78 -16.73 -5.88
C LEU A 349 11.60 -18.20 -6.28
N GLN A 350 12.60 -18.80 -6.92
CA GLN A 350 12.58 -20.20 -7.41
C GLN A 350 13.08 -21.21 -6.38
N GLN A 351 13.62 -20.78 -5.25
CA GLN A 351 13.98 -21.68 -4.15
C GLN A 351 12.72 -22.27 -3.49
N LYS A 352 12.70 -23.59 -3.32
CA LYS A 352 11.62 -24.33 -2.63
C LYS A 352 11.62 -24.04 -1.13
#